data_f5eab69a710db402c656930ce8539ba8
#
_entry.id   f5eab69a710db402c656930ce8539ba8
#
_cell.length_a   1.000
_cell.length_b   1.000
_cell.length_c   1.000
_cell.angle_alpha   90.00
_cell.angle_beta   90.00
_cell.angle_gamma   90.00
#
_symmetry.space_group_name_H-M   'P 1'
#
loop_
_entity.id
_entity.type
_entity.pdbx_description
1 polymer ?
#
loop_
_entity_poly.entity_id
_entity_poly.type
_entity_poly.pdbx_seq_one_letter_code
_entity_poly.pdbx_strand_id
1 'polypeptide(L)'
;MEYIRYKLRMKCCPLNSMSRIGRQPGTGGRRKLLNEQQEQEICNMVFANNAITLRQIRTEILQNNAIFQNVNSISISTIARILKKHQMTMKQIYRVPFERNSDRVKELRYQYVHRIMALEGNETSHILVYVDEAGFNLAKGRRRGRNFIGHRATLDVPGQRGGNITMCAAISENGVATHIPSLGPYNTQKLLIFLDRLHLDLIPENERGLIGPHLPQYIIVWDNVNFHRGPLIRAWFTAHPRMDMVFLPPYSPFLNPIEEFFSAWRWRVYEHRAQDQRSLLHAMDAACEDITGDQCRGWLLHARRFFPRCIAREDIRCDVDENLWPDRQQRVDGQEGEDGGQ
;
A
#
# COMPACT_ATOMS: atom_id res chain seq x y z
N MET A 1 2.19 -13.88 54.12
CA MET A 1 3.40 -13.73 54.94
C MET A 1 4.36 -14.80 54.51
N GLU A 2 5.39 -14.42 53.83
CA GLU A 2 6.77 -14.89 53.91
C GLU A 2 7.54 -14.40 52.65
N TYR A 3 8.39 -13.41 52.93
CA TYR A 3 9.31 -12.81 51.99
C TYR A 3 10.57 -13.73 51.90
N ILE A 4 10.90 -14.26 50.74
CA ILE A 4 12.21 -14.89 50.49
C ILE A 4 13.15 -13.85 49.88
N ARG A 5 14.08 -13.38 50.71
CA ARG A 5 15.20 -12.53 50.32
C ARG A 5 16.28 -13.41 49.70
N TYR A 6 16.60 -13.20 48.40
CA TYR A 6 17.83 -13.69 47.80
C TYR A 6 18.97 -12.69 48.02
N LYS A 7 19.95 -13.08 48.84
CA LYS A 7 21.22 -12.40 49.01
C LYS A 7 22.11 -12.63 47.80
N LEU A 8 22.39 -11.58 47.02
CA LEU A 8 23.50 -11.55 46.06
C LEU A 8 24.82 -11.42 46.82
N ARG A 9 25.62 -12.49 46.82
CA ARG A 9 27.02 -12.45 47.22
C ARG A 9 27.88 -11.96 46.06
N MET A 10 28.30 -10.70 46.11
CA MET A 10 29.40 -10.22 45.30
C MET A 10 30.71 -10.85 45.82
N LYS A 11 31.35 -11.67 45.00
CA LYS A 11 32.74 -12.06 45.19
C LYS A 11 33.61 -11.06 44.42
N CYS A 12 34.28 -10.14 45.12
CA CYS A 12 35.38 -9.38 44.58
C CYS A 12 36.53 -10.32 44.27
N CYS A 13 36.90 -10.48 43.00
CA CYS A 13 38.16 -11.06 42.58
C CYS A 13 39.18 -9.92 42.33
N PRO A 14 40.44 -10.05 42.78
CA PRO A 14 41.47 -9.05 42.60
C PRO A 14 41.87 -8.94 41.12
N LEU A 15 42.08 -7.70 40.69
CA LEU A 15 42.64 -7.33 39.40
C LEU A 15 44.07 -7.92 39.27
N ASN A 16 44.22 -9.02 38.57
CA ASN A 16 45.50 -9.37 37.99
C ASN A 16 45.52 -8.95 36.53
N SER A 17 46.45 -8.08 36.20
CA SER A 17 46.79 -7.65 34.86
C SER A 17 47.32 -8.83 34.03
N MET A 18 46.43 -9.63 33.47
CA MET A 18 46.77 -10.55 32.37
C MET A 18 46.60 -9.82 31.05
N SER A 19 47.72 -9.58 30.40
CA SER A 19 47.77 -9.20 28.98
C SER A 19 46.86 -10.13 28.19
N ARG A 20 45.79 -9.59 27.61
CA ARG A 20 44.96 -10.31 26.64
C ARG A 20 45.84 -10.67 25.46
N ILE A 21 46.30 -11.92 25.42
CA ILE A 21 46.86 -12.51 24.20
C ILE A 21 45.72 -12.46 23.18
N GLY A 22 45.81 -11.53 22.25
CA GLY A 22 44.86 -11.45 21.14
C GLY A 22 44.88 -12.79 20.43
N ARG A 23 43.72 -13.48 20.37
CA ARG A 23 43.59 -14.71 19.61
C ARG A 23 43.99 -14.35 18.17
N GLN A 24 45.11 -14.87 17.71
CA GLN A 24 45.49 -14.77 16.30
C GLN A 24 44.35 -15.36 15.47
N PRO A 25 43.92 -14.70 14.37
CA PRO A 25 42.91 -15.27 13.51
C PRO A 25 43.37 -16.64 13.05
N GLY A 26 42.58 -17.69 13.36
CA GLY A 26 42.91 -19.05 13.06
C GLY A 26 43.20 -19.22 11.56
N THR A 27 44.42 -19.57 11.23
CA THR A 27 44.90 -19.86 9.86
C THR A 27 44.39 -21.23 9.37
N GLY A 28 43.08 -21.50 9.49
CA GLY A 28 42.53 -22.81 9.17
C GLY A 28 41.01 -22.85 9.00
N GLY A 29 40.46 -21.90 8.28
CA GLY A 29 39.05 -21.96 7.84
C GLY A 29 38.90 -22.73 6.53
N ARG A 30 37.79 -23.49 6.38
CA ARG A 30 37.42 -24.07 5.06
C ARG A 30 37.42 -22.98 4.00
N ARG A 31 38.16 -23.17 2.88
CA ARG A 31 38.20 -22.23 1.76
C ARG A 31 36.77 -21.86 1.34
N LYS A 32 36.56 -20.60 0.99
CA LYS A 32 35.28 -20.16 0.43
C LYS A 32 34.98 -21.00 -0.82
N LEU A 33 33.76 -21.52 -0.89
CA LEU A 33 33.31 -22.34 -2.02
C LEU A 33 33.19 -21.52 -3.31
N LEU A 34 32.79 -20.24 -3.17
CA LEU A 34 32.62 -19.30 -4.28
C LEU A 34 33.53 -18.10 -4.11
N ASN A 35 34.00 -17.56 -5.23
CA ASN A 35 34.66 -16.26 -5.30
C ASN A 35 33.63 -15.12 -5.40
N GLU A 36 34.07 -13.87 -5.33
CA GLU A 36 33.20 -12.69 -5.35
C GLU A 36 32.46 -12.54 -6.68
N GLN A 37 33.08 -12.86 -7.79
CA GLN A 37 32.45 -12.83 -9.11
C GLN A 37 31.31 -13.85 -9.22
N GLN A 38 31.50 -15.05 -8.67
CA GLN A 38 30.48 -16.08 -8.63
C GLN A 38 29.31 -15.72 -7.67
N GLU A 39 29.62 -15.09 -6.52
CA GLU A 39 28.58 -14.56 -5.63
C GLU A 39 27.77 -13.45 -6.32
N GLN A 40 28.43 -12.56 -7.06
CA GLN A 40 27.76 -11.51 -7.83
C GLN A 40 26.86 -12.09 -8.93
N GLU A 41 27.30 -13.14 -9.60
CA GLU A 41 26.48 -13.78 -10.64
C GLU A 41 25.21 -14.42 -10.04
N ILE A 42 25.26 -14.98 -8.85
CA ILE A 42 24.06 -15.43 -8.14
C ILE A 42 23.10 -14.25 -7.86
N CYS A 43 23.63 -13.09 -7.54
CA CYS A 43 22.82 -11.87 -7.39
C CYS A 43 22.21 -11.44 -8.73
N ASN A 44 22.97 -11.50 -9.83
CA ASN A 44 22.49 -11.18 -11.15
C ASN A 44 21.33 -12.08 -11.61
N MET A 45 21.37 -13.39 -11.28
CA MET A 45 20.25 -14.30 -11.54
C MET A 45 18.96 -13.83 -10.83
N VAL A 46 19.05 -13.34 -9.61
CA VAL A 46 17.90 -12.79 -8.87
C VAL A 46 17.43 -11.46 -9.45
N PHE A 47 18.35 -10.59 -9.90
CA PHE A 47 17.98 -9.35 -10.59
C PHE A 47 17.29 -9.60 -11.93
N ALA A 48 17.76 -10.59 -12.69
CA ALA A 48 17.14 -10.99 -13.95
C ALA A 48 15.76 -11.61 -13.76
N ASN A 49 15.56 -12.36 -12.66
CA ASN A 49 14.29 -13.00 -12.32
C ASN A 49 14.04 -12.97 -10.80
N ASN A 50 13.31 -11.97 -10.33
CA ASN A 50 12.99 -11.81 -8.91
C ASN A 50 12.13 -12.97 -8.33
N ALA A 51 11.53 -13.79 -9.18
CA ALA A 51 10.72 -14.94 -8.79
C ALA A 51 11.51 -16.26 -8.77
N ILE A 52 12.80 -16.22 -9.11
CA ILE A 52 13.66 -17.42 -9.17
C ILE A 52 13.73 -18.09 -7.78
N THR A 53 13.58 -19.39 -7.75
CA THR A 53 13.70 -20.17 -6.51
C THR A 53 15.16 -20.57 -6.24
N LEU A 54 15.52 -20.77 -4.96
CA LEU A 54 16.85 -21.24 -4.60
C LEU A 54 17.23 -22.58 -5.27
N ARG A 55 16.23 -23.42 -5.60
CA ARG A 55 16.45 -24.68 -6.33
C ARG A 55 16.84 -24.41 -7.79
N GLN A 56 16.19 -23.45 -8.44
CA GLN A 56 16.52 -23.02 -9.80
C GLN A 56 17.92 -22.41 -9.86
N ILE A 57 18.25 -21.49 -8.93
CA ILE A 57 19.60 -20.92 -8.80
C ILE A 57 20.64 -22.03 -8.67
N ARG A 58 20.38 -23.03 -7.82
CA ARG A 58 21.27 -24.19 -7.68
C ARG A 58 21.45 -24.94 -9.01
N THR A 59 20.37 -25.16 -9.75
CA THR A 59 20.41 -25.85 -11.05
C THR A 59 21.24 -25.06 -12.05
N GLU A 60 21.03 -23.74 -12.15
CA GLU A 60 21.79 -22.86 -13.03
C GLU A 60 23.27 -22.82 -12.69
N ILE A 61 23.64 -22.75 -11.40
CA ILE A 61 25.04 -22.84 -10.94
C ILE A 61 25.71 -24.13 -11.42
N LEU A 62 25.01 -25.27 -11.29
CA LEU A 62 25.58 -26.58 -11.65
C LEU A 62 25.63 -26.80 -13.17
N GLN A 63 24.83 -26.07 -13.96
CA GLN A 63 24.82 -26.15 -15.42
C GLN A 63 25.77 -25.14 -16.08
N ASN A 64 26.05 -24.03 -15.43
CA ASN A 64 26.91 -22.98 -15.98
C ASN A 64 28.40 -23.24 -15.66
N ASN A 65 29.00 -24.10 -16.44
CA ASN A 65 30.41 -24.45 -16.29
C ASN A 65 31.39 -23.31 -16.69
N ALA A 66 30.92 -22.27 -17.37
CA ALA A 66 31.77 -21.14 -17.71
C ALA A 66 32.18 -20.29 -16.53
N ILE A 67 31.23 -20.03 -15.60
CA ILE A 67 31.45 -19.19 -14.42
C ILE A 67 31.72 -20.05 -13.17
N PHE A 68 31.08 -21.21 -13.05
CA PHE A 68 31.10 -22.05 -11.85
C PHE A 68 31.94 -23.33 -12.04
N GLN A 69 33.02 -23.28 -12.84
CA GLN A 69 33.87 -24.43 -13.22
C GLN A 69 34.29 -25.32 -12.02
N ASN A 70 34.51 -24.71 -10.86
CA ASN A 70 35.03 -25.42 -9.66
C ASN A 70 33.92 -25.80 -8.68
N VAL A 71 32.64 -25.66 -9.07
CA VAL A 71 31.49 -25.88 -8.17
C VAL A 71 30.75 -27.14 -8.56
N ASN A 72 31.22 -28.29 -8.09
CA ASN A 72 30.56 -29.58 -8.36
C ASN A 72 29.29 -29.79 -7.53
N SER A 73 29.15 -29.10 -6.40
CA SER A 73 27.97 -29.17 -5.55
C SER A 73 27.83 -27.91 -4.70
N ILE A 74 26.59 -27.47 -4.49
CA ILE A 74 26.26 -26.34 -3.62
C ILE A 74 24.94 -26.62 -2.89
N SER A 75 24.89 -26.29 -1.58
CA SER A 75 23.67 -26.43 -0.80
C SER A 75 22.77 -25.21 -0.94
N ILE A 76 21.45 -25.41 -0.87
CA ILE A 76 20.45 -24.32 -0.86
C ILE A 76 20.74 -23.35 0.30
N SER A 77 21.18 -23.85 1.45
CA SER A 77 21.55 -23.03 2.61
C SER A 77 22.76 -22.12 2.34
N THR A 78 23.70 -22.56 1.50
CA THR A 78 24.85 -21.74 1.09
C THR A 78 24.38 -20.61 0.20
N ILE A 79 23.52 -20.88 -0.80
CA ILE A 79 22.94 -19.86 -1.67
C ILE A 79 22.16 -18.84 -0.84
N ALA A 80 21.31 -19.29 0.08
CA ALA A 80 20.55 -18.39 0.97
C ALA A 80 21.46 -17.48 1.82
N ARG A 81 22.60 -18.01 2.32
CA ARG A 81 23.58 -17.20 3.06
C ARG A 81 24.27 -16.16 2.21
N ILE A 82 24.59 -16.50 0.95
CA ILE A 82 25.19 -15.57 -0.02
C ILE A 82 24.21 -14.44 -0.31
N LEU A 83 22.96 -14.75 -0.66
CA LEU A 83 21.95 -13.74 -0.90
C LEU A 83 21.74 -12.82 0.32
N LYS A 84 21.72 -13.40 1.53
CA LYS A 84 21.63 -12.60 2.77
C LYS A 84 22.86 -11.71 2.98
N LYS A 85 24.08 -12.19 2.66
CA LYS A 85 25.33 -11.40 2.72
C LYS A 85 25.24 -10.18 1.79
N HIS A 86 24.64 -10.34 0.60
CA HIS A 86 24.39 -9.27 -0.36
C HIS A 86 23.06 -8.53 -0.12
N GLN A 87 22.52 -8.58 1.11
CA GLN A 87 21.29 -7.88 1.55
C GLN A 87 20.02 -8.23 0.76
N MET A 88 20.04 -9.32 0.00
CA MET A 88 18.88 -9.84 -0.69
C MET A 88 18.00 -10.65 0.24
N THR A 89 16.78 -10.22 0.45
CA THR A 89 15.80 -10.87 1.35
C THR A 89 14.55 -11.28 0.59
N MET A 90 13.84 -12.26 1.12
CA MET A 90 12.55 -12.67 0.57
C MET A 90 11.54 -11.54 0.71
N LYS A 91 10.93 -11.14 -0.42
CA LYS A 91 9.88 -10.14 -0.51
C LYS A 91 8.61 -10.79 -1.06
N GLN A 92 7.46 -10.20 -0.76
CA GLN A 92 6.23 -10.59 -1.44
C GLN A 92 6.30 -10.12 -2.90
N ILE A 93 6.02 -11.03 -3.85
CA ILE A 93 6.02 -10.68 -5.27
C ILE A 93 4.77 -9.85 -5.56
N TYR A 94 4.97 -8.63 -6.04
CA TYR A 94 3.92 -7.80 -6.59
C TYR A 94 3.72 -8.17 -8.07
N ARG A 95 2.50 -8.61 -8.41
CA ARG A 95 2.17 -9.02 -9.78
C ARG A 95 1.73 -7.80 -10.58
N VAL A 96 2.48 -7.47 -11.60
CA VAL A 96 2.22 -6.35 -12.50
C VAL A 96 1.63 -6.88 -13.80
N PRO A 97 0.41 -6.50 -14.19
CA PRO A 97 -0.12 -6.84 -15.51
C PRO A 97 0.79 -6.31 -16.63
N PHE A 98 0.95 -7.05 -17.70
CA PHE A 98 1.81 -6.66 -18.84
C PHE A 98 1.37 -5.33 -19.45
N GLU A 99 0.08 -5.07 -19.48
CA GLU A 99 -0.51 -3.86 -20.07
C GLU A 99 -0.26 -2.60 -19.25
N ARG A 100 0.08 -2.74 -17.94
CA ARG A 100 0.22 -1.63 -17.01
C ARG A 100 1.18 -0.55 -17.50
N ASN A 101 2.27 -0.91 -18.15
CA ASN A 101 3.29 -0.01 -18.66
C ASN A 101 3.36 0.02 -20.20
N SER A 102 2.27 -0.39 -20.88
CA SER A 102 2.16 -0.20 -22.32
C SER A 102 2.15 1.30 -22.68
N ASP A 103 2.62 1.64 -23.88
CA ASP A 103 2.66 3.03 -24.36
C ASP A 103 1.28 3.69 -24.32
N ARG A 104 0.24 2.91 -24.63
CA ARG A 104 -1.16 3.36 -24.51
C ARG A 104 -1.51 3.79 -23.08
N VAL A 105 -1.15 3.00 -22.07
CA VAL A 105 -1.48 3.30 -20.66
C VAL A 105 -0.65 4.47 -20.16
N LYS A 106 0.62 4.57 -20.55
CA LYS A 106 1.47 5.72 -20.25
C LYS A 106 0.89 7.01 -20.82
N GLU A 107 0.41 6.99 -22.06
CA GLU A 107 -0.24 8.13 -22.69
C GLU A 107 -1.54 8.52 -21.98
N LEU A 108 -2.36 7.56 -21.59
CA LEU A 108 -3.57 7.83 -20.82
C LEU A 108 -3.28 8.45 -19.44
N ARG A 109 -2.20 8.04 -18.78
CA ARG A 109 -1.72 8.66 -17.53
C ARG A 109 -1.27 10.08 -17.74
N TYR A 110 -0.51 10.34 -18.80
CA TYR A 110 -0.09 11.66 -19.20
C TYR A 110 -1.29 12.58 -19.41
N GLN A 111 -2.28 12.15 -20.20
CA GLN A 111 -3.50 12.91 -20.47
C GLN A 111 -4.32 13.17 -19.21
N TYR A 112 -4.45 12.16 -18.33
CA TYR A 112 -5.14 12.31 -17.06
C TYR A 112 -4.48 13.38 -16.17
N VAL A 113 -3.16 13.31 -15.99
CA VAL A 113 -2.43 14.27 -15.17
C VAL A 113 -2.56 15.69 -15.71
N HIS A 114 -2.40 15.87 -17.02
CA HIS A 114 -2.60 17.18 -17.65
C HIS A 114 -4.03 17.69 -17.47
N ARG A 115 -5.04 16.81 -17.57
CA ARG A 115 -6.45 17.20 -17.32
C ARG A 115 -6.65 17.64 -15.89
N ILE A 116 -6.13 16.91 -14.90
CA ILE A 116 -6.22 17.28 -13.47
C ILE A 116 -5.53 18.64 -13.22
N MET A 117 -4.30 18.81 -13.71
CA MET A 117 -3.57 20.07 -13.56
C MET A 117 -4.28 21.26 -14.19
N ALA A 118 -4.91 21.06 -15.36
CA ALA A 118 -5.69 22.09 -16.03
C ALA A 118 -6.95 22.46 -15.24
N LEU A 119 -7.62 21.50 -14.60
CA LEU A 119 -8.76 21.76 -13.72
C LEU A 119 -8.35 22.55 -12.48
N GLU A 120 -7.23 22.19 -11.86
CA GLU A 120 -6.71 22.87 -10.66
C GLU A 120 -6.17 24.29 -10.95
N GLY A 121 -5.66 24.52 -12.16
CA GLY A 121 -5.16 25.82 -12.60
C GLY A 121 -6.23 26.73 -13.23
N ASN A 122 -7.50 26.33 -13.26
CA ASN A 122 -8.58 27.13 -13.83
C ASN A 122 -9.00 28.28 -12.90
N GLU A 123 -9.49 29.37 -13.45
CA GLU A 123 -10.05 30.48 -12.68
C GLU A 123 -11.30 30.06 -11.87
N THR A 124 -12.12 29.19 -12.42
CA THR A 124 -13.23 28.56 -11.67
C THR A 124 -12.67 27.48 -10.75
N SER A 125 -13.02 27.54 -9.47
CA SER A 125 -12.61 26.52 -8.49
C SER A 125 -13.17 25.15 -8.85
N HIS A 126 -12.28 24.16 -9.01
CA HIS A 126 -12.63 22.76 -9.24
C HIS A 126 -12.23 21.92 -8.03
N ILE A 127 -13.22 21.29 -7.41
CA ILE A 127 -13.00 20.40 -6.25
C ILE A 127 -13.00 18.96 -6.75
N LEU A 128 -11.88 18.28 -6.60
CA LEU A 128 -11.75 16.87 -6.96
C LEU A 128 -12.38 16.00 -5.87
N VAL A 129 -13.29 15.12 -6.28
CA VAL A 129 -13.99 14.18 -5.40
C VAL A 129 -13.75 12.76 -5.92
N TYR A 130 -12.98 11.99 -5.19
CA TYR A 130 -12.65 10.61 -5.55
C TYR A 130 -13.72 9.67 -5.04
N VAL A 131 -14.30 8.87 -5.93
CA VAL A 131 -15.40 7.94 -5.63
C VAL A 131 -15.00 6.54 -6.04
N ASP A 132 -15.28 5.55 -5.17
CA ASP A 132 -15.05 4.14 -5.47
C ASP A 132 -15.87 3.23 -4.54
N GLU A 133 -15.90 1.92 -4.82
CA GLU A 133 -16.60 0.92 -4.06
C GLU A 133 -15.65 -0.10 -3.46
N ALA A 134 -15.83 -0.40 -2.18
CA ALA A 134 -15.08 -1.44 -1.50
C ALA A 134 -15.98 -2.50 -0.89
N GLY A 135 -15.72 -3.76 -1.23
CA GLY A 135 -16.35 -4.90 -0.58
C GLY A 135 -15.77 -5.14 0.82
N PHE A 136 -16.65 -5.40 1.80
CA PHE A 136 -16.29 -5.77 3.15
C PHE A 136 -16.92 -7.11 3.54
N ASN A 137 -16.13 -7.94 4.22
CA ASN A 137 -16.61 -9.23 4.73
C ASN A 137 -16.09 -9.43 6.16
N LEU A 138 -17.01 -9.65 7.10
CA LEU A 138 -16.71 -9.91 8.52
C LEU A 138 -15.74 -11.08 8.74
N ALA A 139 -15.77 -12.10 7.87
CA ALA A 139 -14.90 -13.26 7.99
C ALA A 139 -13.42 -12.97 7.63
N LYS A 140 -13.10 -11.80 7.07
CA LYS A 140 -11.72 -11.39 6.77
C LYS A 140 -11.10 -10.69 7.98
N GLY A 141 -10.55 -11.46 8.91
CA GLY A 141 -9.76 -10.96 10.03
C GLY A 141 -8.25 -11.11 9.82
N ARG A 142 -7.48 -10.80 10.85
CA ARG A 142 -6.03 -11.03 10.87
C ARG A 142 -5.72 -12.50 10.57
N ARG A 143 -4.88 -12.76 9.58
CA ARG A 143 -4.48 -14.13 9.18
C ARG A 143 -3.41 -14.76 10.10
N ARG A 144 -2.82 -13.98 11.01
CA ARG A 144 -1.75 -14.43 11.91
C ARG A 144 -2.03 -13.98 13.33
N GLY A 145 -1.99 -14.90 14.25
CA GLY A 145 -2.06 -14.68 15.70
C GLY A 145 -0.82 -15.22 16.40
N ARG A 146 -0.74 -15.03 17.70
CA ARG A 146 0.32 -15.59 18.57
C ARG A 146 -0.33 -16.51 19.57
N ASN A 147 0.33 -17.66 19.83
CA ASN A 147 -0.01 -18.56 20.90
C ASN A 147 1.28 -19.30 21.36
N PHE A 148 1.20 -20.07 22.41
CA PHE A 148 2.31 -20.92 22.86
C PHE A 148 2.68 -21.94 21.80
N ILE A 149 3.95 -22.35 21.79
CA ILE A 149 4.44 -23.41 20.89
C ILE A 149 3.61 -24.68 21.12
N GLY A 150 3.10 -25.27 20.03
CA GLY A 150 2.23 -26.45 20.08
C GLY A 150 0.73 -26.14 20.14
N HIS A 151 0.32 -24.88 20.36
CA HIS A 151 -1.08 -24.46 20.37
C HIS A 151 -1.40 -23.60 19.15
N ARG A 152 -2.62 -23.78 18.57
CA ARG A 152 -3.10 -22.93 17.47
C ARG A 152 -3.63 -21.62 18.02
N ALA A 153 -3.31 -20.51 17.37
CA ALA A 153 -4.00 -19.26 17.60
C ALA A 153 -5.40 -19.37 16.97
N THR A 154 -6.43 -19.17 17.77
CA THR A 154 -7.85 -19.20 17.35
C THR A 154 -8.47 -17.83 17.54
N LEU A 155 -9.41 -17.48 16.68
CA LEU A 155 -10.26 -16.31 16.77
C LEU A 155 -11.68 -16.74 16.46
N ASP A 156 -12.59 -16.47 17.37
CA ASP A 156 -14.02 -16.69 17.14
C ASP A 156 -14.55 -15.64 16.17
N VAL A 157 -15.19 -16.09 15.11
CA VAL A 157 -15.80 -15.24 14.10
C VAL A 157 -17.25 -15.67 13.89
N PRO A 158 -18.15 -14.74 13.51
CA PRO A 158 -19.53 -15.10 13.22
C PRO A 158 -19.61 -16.23 12.19
N GLY A 159 -20.33 -17.31 12.53
CA GLY A 159 -20.43 -18.50 11.67
C GLY A 159 -21.27 -18.29 10.40
N GLN A 160 -22.13 -17.27 10.38
CA GLN A 160 -22.81 -16.86 9.16
C GLN A 160 -21.86 -16.05 8.29
N ARG A 161 -21.69 -16.49 7.05
CA ARG A 161 -21.17 -15.64 5.98
C ARG A 161 -22.22 -14.55 5.75
N GLY A 162 -22.16 -13.48 6.55
CA GLY A 162 -22.97 -12.28 6.30
C GLY A 162 -22.80 -11.91 4.84
N GLY A 163 -23.87 -11.49 4.17
CA GLY A 163 -23.81 -11.06 2.78
C GLY A 163 -22.68 -10.03 2.61
N ASN A 164 -22.00 -10.05 1.47
CA ASN A 164 -21.01 -9.04 1.18
C ASN A 164 -21.66 -7.65 1.30
N ILE A 165 -21.13 -6.82 2.18
CA ILE A 165 -21.48 -5.40 2.23
C ILE A 165 -20.51 -4.67 1.31
N THR A 166 -21.06 -3.84 0.46
CA THR A 166 -20.28 -2.93 -0.39
C THR A 166 -20.42 -1.52 0.17
N MET A 167 -19.31 -0.89 0.51
CA MET A 167 -19.24 0.53 0.85
C MET A 167 -18.92 1.32 -0.41
N CYS A 168 -19.79 2.25 -0.81
CA CYS A 168 -19.42 3.30 -1.75
C CYS A 168 -19.09 4.55 -0.94
N ALA A 169 -17.99 5.19 -1.25
CA ALA A 169 -17.54 6.38 -0.54
C ALA A 169 -17.00 7.44 -1.52
N ALA A 170 -17.03 8.67 -1.07
CA ALA A 170 -16.46 9.83 -1.75
C ALA A 170 -15.55 10.58 -0.79
N ILE A 171 -14.32 10.87 -1.20
CA ILE A 171 -13.36 11.69 -0.45
C ILE A 171 -12.91 12.89 -1.27
N SER A 172 -12.61 13.97 -0.59
CA SER A 172 -11.99 15.17 -1.14
C SER A 172 -10.86 15.65 -0.23
N GLU A 173 -10.23 16.75 -0.55
CA GLU A 173 -9.25 17.40 0.35
C GLU A 173 -9.86 17.82 1.69
N ASN A 174 -11.17 17.99 1.76
CA ASN A 174 -11.89 18.40 2.96
C ASN A 174 -12.27 17.23 3.87
N GLY A 175 -12.06 15.98 3.42
CA GLY A 175 -12.39 14.77 4.16
C GLY A 175 -13.33 13.83 3.41
N VAL A 176 -14.04 13.00 4.15
CA VAL A 176 -15.09 12.10 3.63
C VAL A 176 -16.33 12.94 3.33
N ALA A 177 -16.68 13.06 2.04
CA ALA A 177 -17.83 13.85 1.59
C ALA A 177 -19.14 13.07 1.81
N THR A 178 -19.16 11.79 1.42
CA THR A 178 -20.34 10.92 1.50
C THR A 178 -19.91 9.48 1.60
N HIS A 179 -20.65 8.65 2.30
CA HIS A 179 -20.48 7.20 2.30
C HIS A 179 -21.81 6.49 2.47
N ILE A 180 -22.02 5.38 1.75
CA ILE A 180 -23.24 4.58 1.81
C ILE A 180 -22.88 3.10 1.79
N PRO A 181 -23.03 2.37 2.90
CA PRO A 181 -22.94 0.92 2.91
C PRO A 181 -24.20 0.30 2.28
N SER A 182 -24.04 -0.70 1.45
CA SER A 182 -25.16 -1.43 0.85
C SER A 182 -24.93 -2.94 0.85
N LEU A 183 -26.01 -3.71 0.95
CA LEU A 183 -25.97 -5.16 0.86
C LEU A 183 -25.82 -5.62 -0.60
N GLY A 184 -24.96 -6.62 -0.80
CA GLY A 184 -24.75 -7.25 -2.10
C GLY A 184 -23.92 -6.41 -3.08
N PRO A 185 -23.92 -6.80 -4.36
CA PRO A 185 -23.14 -6.12 -5.39
C PRO A 185 -23.65 -4.70 -5.66
N TYR A 186 -22.75 -3.85 -6.06
CA TYR A 186 -23.06 -2.49 -6.49
C TYR A 186 -23.59 -2.50 -7.93
N ASN A 187 -24.46 -1.57 -8.27
CA ASN A 187 -25.04 -1.43 -9.60
C ASN A 187 -25.39 0.03 -9.91
N THR A 188 -25.81 0.31 -11.15
CA THR A 188 -26.14 1.65 -11.62
C THR A 188 -27.22 2.35 -10.77
N GLN A 189 -28.23 1.62 -10.30
CA GLN A 189 -29.29 2.19 -9.44
C GLN A 189 -28.75 2.70 -8.11
N LYS A 190 -27.93 1.86 -7.44
CA LYS A 190 -27.26 2.23 -6.18
C LYS A 190 -26.30 3.40 -6.38
N LEU A 191 -25.60 3.42 -7.51
CA LEU A 191 -24.71 4.54 -7.86
C LEU A 191 -25.49 5.83 -8.05
N LEU A 192 -26.63 5.83 -8.71
CA LEU A 192 -27.48 7.02 -8.87
C LEU A 192 -27.95 7.55 -7.51
N ILE A 193 -28.41 6.66 -6.61
CA ILE A 193 -28.78 7.04 -5.23
C ILE A 193 -27.58 7.65 -4.50
N PHE A 194 -26.39 7.10 -4.67
CA PHE A 194 -25.17 7.64 -4.08
C PHE A 194 -24.83 9.02 -4.64
N LEU A 195 -24.92 9.21 -5.95
CA LEU A 195 -24.66 10.49 -6.62
C LEU A 195 -25.66 11.57 -6.19
N ASP A 196 -26.94 11.22 -6.05
CA ASP A 196 -27.96 12.13 -5.52
C ASP A 196 -27.61 12.58 -4.10
N ARG A 197 -27.22 11.62 -3.24
CA ARG A 197 -26.79 11.94 -1.88
C ARG A 197 -25.53 12.80 -1.86
N LEU A 198 -24.53 12.43 -2.64
CA LEU A 198 -23.27 13.18 -2.77
C LEU A 198 -23.53 14.63 -3.23
N HIS A 199 -24.42 14.83 -4.20
CA HIS A 199 -24.82 16.16 -4.65
C HIS A 199 -25.45 16.98 -3.52
N LEU A 200 -26.30 16.35 -2.71
CA LEU A 200 -26.94 17.03 -1.57
C LEU A 200 -25.93 17.39 -0.46
N ASP A 201 -24.93 16.55 -0.25
CA ASP A 201 -23.90 16.75 0.79
C ASP A 201 -22.84 17.79 0.34
N LEU A 202 -22.55 17.88 -0.95
CA LEU A 202 -21.56 18.82 -1.50
C LEU A 202 -22.13 20.23 -1.76
N ILE A 203 -23.38 20.33 -2.17
CA ILE A 203 -23.99 21.61 -2.60
C ILE A 203 -25.09 22.03 -1.61
N PRO A 204 -24.90 23.13 -0.88
CA PRO A 204 -25.89 23.66 0.03
C PRO A 204 -27.23 23.93 -0.66
N GLU A 205 -28.33 23.81 0.06
CA GLU A 205 -29.68 23.90 -0.48
C GLU A 205 -29.95 25.26 -1.20
N ASN A 206 -29.43 26.33 -0.63
CA ASN A 206 -29.55 27.68 -1.20
C ASN A 206 -28.72 27.88 -2.47
N GLU A 207 -27.82 26.99 -2.81
CA GLU A 207 -26.97 27.04 -4.01
C GLU A 207 -27.39 26.05 -5.09
N ARG A 208 -28.32 25.11 -4.78
CA ARG A 208 -28.78 24.10 -5.72
C ARG A 208 -29.46 24.77 -6.91
N GLY A 209 -29.05 24.41 -8.12
CA GLY A 209 -29.54 25.01 -9.35
C GLY A 209 -28.89 26.34 -9.75
N LEU A 210 -28.07 26.94 -8.89
CA LEU A 210 -27.29 28.11 -9.26
C LEU A 210 -26.07 27.71 -10.10
N ILE A 211 -25.79 28.45 -11.13
CA ILE A 211 -24.62 28.31 -12.00
C ILE A 211 -23.94 29.67 -12.06
N GLY A 212 -22.63 29.70 -11.83
CA GLY A 212 -21.88 30.96 -11.92
C GLY A 212 -20.37 30.74 -11.75
N PRO A 213 -19.55 31.68 -12.24
CA PRO A 213 -18.08 31.53 -12.22
C PRO A 213 -17.48 31.50 -10.82
N HIS A 214 -18.21 31.98 -9.81
CA HIS A 214 -17.75 32.02 -8.42
C HIS A 214 -18.18 30.78 -7.62
N LEU A 215 -18.97 29.89 -8.22
CA LEU A 215 -19.42 28.66 -7.58
C LEU A 215 -18.50 27.51 -7.96
N PRO A 216 -18.07 26.68 -6.99
CA PRO A 216 -17.16 25.58 -7.28
C PRO A 216 -17.82 24.54 -8.17
N GLN A 217 -17.03 23.96 -9.06
CA GLN A 217 -17.35 22.77 -9.84
C GLN A 217 -16.82 21.55 -9.11
N TYR A 218 -17.58 20.49 -9.04
CA TYR A 218 -17.19 19.23 -8.41
C TYR A 218 -16.86 18.19 -9.46
N ILE A 219 -15.64 17.72 -9.48
CA ILE A 219 -15.13 16.77 -10.47
C ILE A 219 -15.05 15.38 -9.83
N ILE A 220 -15.97 14.50 -10.21
CA ILE A 220 -15.97 13.11 -9.75
C ILE A 220 -14.87 12.34 -10.48
N VAL A 221 -13.90 11.87 -9.72
CA VAL A 221 -12.79 11.04 -10.21
C VAL A 221 -13.04 9.60 -9.77
N TRP A 222 -13.19 8.71 -10.71
CA TRP A 222 -13.48 7.29 -10.45
C TRP A 222 -12.84 6.36 -11.47
N ASP A 223 -12.92 5.06 -11.21
CA ASP A 223 -12.41 4.07 -12.12
C ASP A 223 -13.28 3.94 -13.39
N ASN A 224 -12.76 3.22 -14.36
CA ASN A 224 -13.32 3.13 -15.69
C ASN A 224 -14.14 1.86 -15.89
N VAL A 225 -15.01 1.48 -14.95
CA VAL A 225 -15.92 0.34 -15.09
C VAL A 225 -17.14 0.67 -15.94
N ASN A 226 -17.74 -0.38 -16.56
CA ASN A 226 -18.80 -0.18 -17.53
C ASN A 226 -20.04 0.53 -16.98
N PHE A 227 -20.45 0.27 -15.73
CA PHE A 227 -21.64 0.89 -15.18
C PHE A 227 -21.47 2.38 -14.85
N HIS A 228 -20.24 2.89 -14.67
CA HIS A 228 -19.94 4.32 -14.54
C HIS A 228 -20.13 5.08 -15.88
N ARG A 229 -20.15 4.39 -16.99
CA ARG A 229 -20.30 4.96 -18.34
C ARG A 229 -21.71 4.85 -18.91
N GLY A 230 -22.63 4.30 -18.15
CA GLY A 230 -23.99 4.03 -18.60
C GLY A 230 -24.73 5.32 -19.00
N PRO A 231 -25.75 5.21 -19.88
CA PRO A 231 -26.53 6.36 -20.35
C PRO A 231 -27.25 7.08 -19.20
N LEU A 232 -27.69 6.38 -18.18
CA LEU A 232 -28.34 6.95 -17.00
C LEU A 232 -27.38 7.82 -16.18
N ILE A 233 -26.12 7.40 -16.05
CA ILE A 233 -25.09 8.18 -15.35
C ILE A 233 -24.78 9.46 -16.13
N ARG A 234 -24.63 9.39 -17.47
CA ARG A 234 -24.41 10.57 -18.30
C ARG A 234 -25.58 11.55 -18.22
N ALA A 235 -26.82 11.05 -18.26
CA ALA A 235 -28.01 11.86 -18.10
C ALA A 235 -28.05 12.56 -16.74
N TRP A 236 -27.60 11.86 -15.67
CA TRP A 236 -27.49 12.45 -14.34
C TRP A 236 -26.51 13.64 -14.33
N PHE A 237 -25.30 13.51 -14.89
CA PHE A 237 -24.34 14.64 -14.98
C PHE A 237 -24.87 15.78 -15.85
N THR A 238 -25.59 15.48 -16.94
CA THR A 238 -26.25 16.54 -17.77
C THR A 238 -27.28 17.32 -16.97
N ALA A 239 -27.96 16.66 -16.02
CA ALA A 239 -28.96 17.33 -15.17
C ALA A 239 -28.32 18.10 -13.99
N HIS A 240 -27.04 17.88 -13.70
CA HIS A 240 -26.31 18.48 -12.58
C HIS A 240 -25.08 19.26 -13.07
N PRO A 241 -25.26 20.48 -13.63
CA PRO A 241 -24.21 21.20 -14.37
C PRO A 241 -23.00 21.62 -13.53
N ARG A 242 -23.08 21.59 -12.19
CA ARG A 242 -21.92 21.82 -11.28
C ARG A 242 -21.15 20.52 -10.97
N MET A 243 -21.58 19.41 -11.53
CA MET A 243 -20.93 18.11 -11.39
C MET A 243 -20.36 17.67 -12.74
N ASP A 244 -19.11 17.28 -12.79
CA ASP A 244 -18.46 16.70 -13.98
C ASP A 244 -17.68 15.44 -13.57
N MET A 245 -17.20 14.67 -14.52
CA MET A 245 -16.52 13.41 -14.26
C MET A 245 -15.21 13.27 -15.03
N VAL A 246 -14.24 12.64 -14.38
CA VAL A 246 -12.97 12.26 -14.97
C VAL A 246 -12.69 10.79 -14.63
N PHE A 247 -12.33 10.01 -15.64
CA PHE A 247 -11.99 8.61 -15.45
C PHE A 247 -10.49 8.44 -15.16
N LEU A 248 -10.18 7.62 -14.16
CA LEU A 248 -8.82 7.18 -13.90
C LEU A 248 -8.27 6.35 -15.07
N PRO A 249 -6.98 6.47 -15.40
CA PRO A 249 -6.37 5.61 -16.39
C PRO A 249 -6.31 4.17 -15.88
N PRO A 250 -6.42 3.18 -16.78
CA PRO A 250 -6.39 1.77 -16.38
C PRO A 250 -5.06 1.42 -15.70
N TYR A 251 -5.10 0.41 -14.83
CA TYR A 251 -3.93 -0.11 -14.10
C TYR A 251 -3.16 0.96 -13.31
N SER A 252 -3.85 1.97 -12.78
CA SER A 252 -3.23 3.11 -12.10
C SER A 252 -3.85 3.40 -10.71
N PRO A 253 -3.96 2.39 -9.80
CA PRO A 253 -4.55 2.60 -8.47
C PRO A 253 -3.76 3.62 -7.62
N PHE A 254 -2.47 3.82 -7.89
CA PHE A 254 -1.65 4.84 -7.24
C PHE A 254 -2.08 6.29 -7.54
N LEU A 255 -2.93 6.50 -8.56
CA LEU A 255 -3.57 7.79 -8.84
C LEU A 255 -4.95 7.93 -8.16
N ASN A 256 -5.39 6.89 -7.43
CA ASN A 256 -6.68 6.84 -6.76
C ASN A 256 -6.50 6.90 -5.23
N PRO A 257 -6.53 8.08 -4.60
CA PRO A 257 -6.29 8.22 -3.15
C PRO A 257 -7.36 7.53 -2.30
N ILE A 258 -8.53 7.22 -2.84
CA ILE A 258 -9.60 6.52 -2.11
C ILE A 258 -9.21 5.07 -1.77
N GLU A 259 -8.25 4.46 -2.44
CA GLU A 259 -7.71 3.15 -2.09
C GLU A 259 -7.00 3.18 -0.73
N GLU A 260 -6.28 4.25 -0.43
CA GLU A 260 -5.66 4.46 0.88
C GLU A 260 -6.72 4.73 1.95
N PHE A 261 -7.74 5.51 1.62
CA PHE A 261 -8.91 5.68 2.49
C PHE A 261 -9.53 4.33 2.84
N PHE A 262 -9.84 3.47 1.88
CA PHE A 262 -10.42 2.15 2.16
C PHE A 262 -9.48 1.24 2.96
N SER A 263 -8.18 1.37 2.80
CA SER A 263 -7.21 0.66 3.62
C SER A 263 -7.28 1.11 5.09
N ALA A 264 -7.25 2.40 5.34
CA ALA A 264 -7.34 2.99 6.67
C ALA A 264 -8.71 2.71 7.32
N TRP A 265 -9.80 2.92 6.58
CA TRP A 265 -11.16 2.67 7.00
C TRP A 265 -11.38 1.20 7.42
N ARG A 266 -10.90 0.22 6.63
CA ARG A 266 -11.01 -1.20 6.99
C ARG A 266 -10.37 -1.53 8.34
N TRP A 267 -9.21 -0.94 8.62
CA TRP A 267 -8.54 -1.14 9.91
C TRP A 267 -9.39 -0.64 11.07
N ARG A 268 -9.99 0.53 10.97
CA ARG A 268 -10.87 1.12 11.99
C ARG A 268 -12.13 0.26 12.18
N VAL A 269 -12.77 -0.18 11.10
CA VAL A 269 -13.91 -1.11 11.18
C VAL A 269 -13.54 -2.39 11.94
N TYR A 270 -12.36 -2.96 11.73
CA TYR A 270 -11.90 -4.14 12.48
C TYR A 270 -11.64 -3.84 13.97
N GLU A 271 -11.23 -2.64 14.32
CA GLU A 271 -11.02 -2.22 15.72
C GLU A 271 -12.34 -2.21 16.51
N HIS A 272 -13.46 -1.89 15.89
CA HIS A 272 -14.79 -1.92 16.49
C HIS A 272 -15.32 -3.33 16.79
N ARG A 273 -14.67 -4.40 16.32
CA ARG A 273 -15.00 -5.81 16.62
C ARG A 273 -16.47 -6.14 16.45
N ALA A 274 -17.10 -5.70 15.37
CA ALA A 274 -18.52 -5.97 15.09
C ALA A 274 -18.82 -7.47 15.12
N GLN A 275 -19.91 -7.85 15.81
CA GLN A 275 -20.32 -9.25 15.99
C GLN A 275 -21.43 -9.68 15.02
N ASP A 276 -22.20 -8.73 14.52
CA ASP A 276 -23.33 -8.94 13.61
C ASP A 276 -23.37 -7.86 12.53
N GLN A 277 -24.32 -7.98 11.62
CA GLN A 277 -24.48 -7.05 10.50
C GLN A 277 -24.84 -5.63 10.95
N ARG A 278 -25.65 -5.47 11.99
CA ARG A 278 -26.07 -4.14 12.48
C ARG A 278 -24.88 -3.41 13.11
N SER A 279 -24.17 -4.07 14.00
CA SER A 279 -22.97 -3.52 14.63
C SER A 279 -21.87 -3.25 13.60
N LEU A 280 -21.82 -4.04 12.50
CA LEU A 280 -20.90 -3.77 11.39
C LEU A 280 -21.26 -2.48 10.64
N LEU A 281 -22.54 -2.24 10.34
CA LEU A 281 -22.94 -0.98 9.68
C LEU A 281 -22.59 0.22 10.54
N HIS A 282 -22.89 0.18 11.86
CA HIS A 282 -22.47 1.24 12.78
C HIS A 282 -20.95 1.41 12.84
N ALA A 283 -20.18 0.32 12.85
CA ALA A 283 -18.73 0.37 12.82
C ALA A 283 -18.19 0.99 11.52
N MET A 284 -18.87 0.75 10.40
CA MET A 284 -18.53 1.35 9.10
C MET A 284 -18.75 2.86 9.10
N ASP A 285 -19.88 3.32 9.66
CA ASP A 285 -20.19 4.74 9.77
C ASP A 285 -19.20 5.44 10.71
N ALA A 286 -19.00 4.92 11.92
CA ALA A 286 -18.06 5.45 12.89
C ALA A 286 -16.62 5.50 12.35
N ALA A 287 -16.20 4.47 11.62
CA ALA A 287 -14.88 4.44 10.99
C ALA A 287 -14.71 5.52 9.90
N CYS A 288 -15.76 5.97 9.25
CA CYS A 288 -15.72 7.11 8.33
C CYS A 288 -15.61 8.45 9.09
N GLU A 289 -16.34 8.61 10.19
CA GLU A 289 -16.29 9.80 11.05
C GLU A 289 -14.91 10.03 11.67
N ASP A 290 -14.20 8.94 11.98
CA ASP A 290 -12.82 9.00 12.50
C ASP A 290 -11.77 9.46 11.47
N ILE A 291 -12.10 9.54 10.19
CA ILE A 291 -11.18 9.95 9.13
C ILE A 291 -11.20 11.46 8.96
N THR A 292 -10.05 12.07 9.18
CA THR A 292 -9.91 13.54 9.13
C THR A 292 -9.61 14.05 7.72
N GLY A 293 -9.93 15.35 7.46
CA GLY A 293 -9.54 16.01 6.22
C GLY A 293 -8.03 16.04 6.00
N ASP A 294 -7.22 16.13 7.07
CA ASP A 294 -5.76 16.07 6.96
C ASP A 294 -5.26 14.73 6.41
N GLN A 295 -5.88 13.64 6.81
CA GLN A 295 -5.57 12.32 6.26
C GLN A 295 -5.93 12.24 4.78
N CYS A 296 -7.12 12.72 4.39
CA CYS A 296 -7.53 12.76 2.99
C CYS A 296 -6.58 13.62 2.15
N ARG A 297 -6.19 14.82 2.63
CA ARG A 297 -5.17 15.65 1.97
C ARG A 297 -3.84 14.91 1.80
N GLY A 298 -3.41 14.18 2.83
CA GLY A 298 -2.19 13.36 2.78
C GLY A 298 -2.24 12.32 1.66
N TRP A 299 -3.36 11.62 1.49
CA TRP A 299 -3.55 10.63 0.42
C TRP A 299 -3.61 11.26 -0.97
N LEU A 300 -4.30 12.40 -1.10
CA LEU A 300 -4.33 13.15 -2.35
C LEU A 300 -2.91 13.62 -2.75
N LEU A 301 -2.15 14.15 -1.81
CA LEU A 301 -0.76 14.56 -2.03
C LEU A 301 0.13 13.37 -2.38
N HIS A 302 -0.09 12.20 -1.76
CA HIS A 302 0.64 10.99 -2.09
C HIS A 302 0.37 10.55 -3.54
N ALA A 303 -0.88 10.52 -3.98
CA ALA A 303 -1.21 10.21 -5.37
C ALA A 303 -0.55 11.19 -6.36
N ARG A 304 -0.48 12.49 -6.03
CA ARG A 304 0.17 13.52 -6.87
C ARG A 304 1.69 13.33 -7.01
N ARG A 305 2.36 12.64 -6.10
CA ARG A 305 3.80 12.34 -6.24
C ARG A 305 4.13 11.51 -7.46
N PHE A 306 3.15 10.78 -8.01
CA PHE A 306 3.32 10.04 -9.25
C PHE A 306 3.15 10.90 -10.52
N PHE A 307 2.66 12.14 -10.40
CA PHE A 307 2.42 13.03 -11.55
C PHE A 307 3.69 13.27 -12.40
N PRO A 308 4.86 13.61 -11.83
CA PRO A 308 6.08 13.80 -12.62
C PRO A 308 6.44 12.56 -13.44
N ARG A 309 6.31 11.37 -12.86
CA ARG A 309 6.58 10.10 -13.55
C ARG A 309 5.57 9.81 -14.67
N CYS A 310 4.30 10.17 -14.46
CA CYS A 310 3.26 10.04 -15.48
C CYS A 310 3.50 11.02 -16.63
N ILE A 311 3.94 12.25 -16.35
CA ILE A 311 4.30 13.27 -17.35
C ILE A 311 5.52 12.79 -18.16
N ALA A 312 6.51 12.22 -17.51
CA ALA A 312 7.70 11.64 -18.15
C ALA A 312 7.45 10.29 -18.86
N ARG A 313 6.22 9.76 -18.79
CA ARG A 313 5.82 8.45 -19.35
C ARG A 313 6.70 7.29 -18.88
N GLU A 314 7.14 7.34 -17.63
CA GLU A 314 7.97 6.30 -17.04
C GLU A 314 7.20 4.99 -16.77
N ASP A 315 7.97 3.90 -16.64
CA ASP A 315 7.45 2.64 -16.13
C ASP A 315 7.15 2.75 -14.63
N ILE A 316 5.89 2.52 -14.24
CA ILE A 316 5.47 2.48 -12.83
C ILE A 316 5.13 1.04 -12.48
N ARG A 317 6.05 0.35 -11.82
CA ARG A 317 5.94 -1.08 -11.50
C ARG A 317 5.25 -1.34 -10.16
N CYS A 318 5.22 -0.36 -9.27
CA CYS A 318 4.66 -0.49 -7.93
C CYS A 318 3.72 0.68 -7.61
N ASP A 319 2.72 0.45 -6.75
CA ASP A 319 1.81 1.50 -6.26
C ASP A 319 2.41 2.28 -5.08
N VAL A 320 3.55 1.81 -4.58
CA VAL A 320 4.33 2.51 -3.57
C VAL A 320 5.54 3.14 -4.25
N ASP A 321 5.79 4.41 -3.99
CA ASP A 321 7.01 5.04 -4.44
C ASP A 321 8.19 4.48 -3.65
N GLU A 322 9.02 3.65 -4.29
CA GLU A 322 10.19 3.03 -3.66
C GLU A 322 11.19 4.06 -3.13
N ASN A 323 11.20 5.26 -3.71
CA ASN A 323 12.05 6.37 -3.26
C ASN A 323 11.56 7.01 -1.95
N LEU A 324 10.32 6.75 -1.53
CA LEU A 324 9.77 7.23 -0.25
C LEU A 324 10.19 6.39 0.96
N TRP A 325 10.78 5.21 0.71
CA TRP A 325 11.29 4.32 1.75
C TRP A 325 12.79 4.17 1.60
N PRO A 326 13.58 5.21 1.93
CA PRO A 326 15.03 5.14 1.88
C PRO A 326 15.50 3.97 2.74
N ASP A 327 16.62 3.37 2.36
CA ASP A 327 17.22 2.27 3.10
C ASP A 327 17.40 2.66 4.58
N ARG A 328 17.32 1.67 5.46
CA ARG A 328 17.38 1.88 6.92
C ARG A 328 18.63 2.66 7.35
N GLN A 329 19.73 2.54 6.62
CA GLN A 329 20.96 3.31 6.83
C GLN A 329 20.78 4.80 6.53
N GLN A 330 20.09 5.16 5.46
CA GLN A 330 19.80 6.57 5.11
C GLN A 330 18.82 7.24 6.09
N ARG A 331 18.04 6.46 6.87
CA ARG A 331 17.16 7.00 7.93
C ARG A 331 17.94 7.38 9.19
N VAL A 332 19.02 6.68 9.50
CA VAL A 332 19.86 6.96 10.68
C VAL A 332 20.64 8.26 10.45
N ASP A 333 21.18 8.44 9.25
CA ASP A 333 21.96 9.64 8.88
C ASP A 333 21.10 10.92 8.79
N GLY A 334 19.77 10.79 8.54
CA GLY A 334 18.83 11.92 8.51
C GLY A 334 18.35 12.39 9.89
N GLN A 335 18.42 11.55 10.93
CA GLN A 335 18.01 11.92 12.29
C GLN A 335 19.12 12.60 13.11
N GLU A 336 20.40 12.41 12.75
CA GLU A 336 21.52 13.08 13.42
C GLU A 336 21.73 14.55 12.94
N GLY A 337 21.00 15.00 11.92
CA GLY A 337 21.12 16.36 11.37
C GLY A 337 20.15 17.40 11.95
N GLU A 338 19.11 17.01 12.70
CA GLU A 338 18.10 17.94 13.23
C GLU A 338 18.26 18.32 14.71
N ASP A 339 19.16 17.68 15.47
CA ASP A 339 19.37 17.98 16.91
C ASP A 339 20.55 18.96 17.18
N GLY A 340 21.04 19.66 16.18
CA GLY A 340 22.18 20.60 16.29
C GLY A 340 21.88 22.03 15.86
N GLY A 341 20.87 22.69 16.45
CA GLY A 341 20.62 24.10 16.16
C GLY A 341 19.66 24.74 17.17
N GLN A 342 20.23 25.35 18.18
CA GLN A 342 19.53 26.25 19.12
C GLN A 342 18.95 27.46 18.41
#